data_aee8348332143c06373212a21a4742c2
#
_entry.id   aee8348332143c06373212a21a4742c2
#
_cell.length_a   1.000
_cell.length_b   1.000
_cell.length_c   1.000
_cell.angle_alpha   90.00
_cell.angle_beta   90.00
_cell.angle_gamma   90.00
#
_symmetry.space_group_name_H-M   'P 1'
#
loop_
_entity.id
_entity.type
_entity.pdbx_description
1 polymer ?
#
loop_
_entity_poly.entity_id
_entity_poly.type
_entity_poly.pdbx_seq_one_letter_code
_entity_poly.pdbx_strand_id
1 'polypeptide(L)'
;NKFEGLEGTYQQSLAASYLLFQKLLKLRNYRGALELDIAEPVLNMNSQGFVQKVTSRRRLVAHQLIEEFMLVANVCAANLLKKNFPQSVFRNHDYPESLKIDRLSQSLKKRGLNWEGTAENINNLPKLLERLKSRPDKSTLHMMVLQSMQRAAYEPECKGHFGLKYDEYTHFTSPIRRYPDLIVHRLLKSIIDKNLNVIENLEEILEHCSTKERDAEFASKQVIQCLICCHCKQFIGQNFKGYISGVKDFGLFVDIPELFTTGMLHVSELPSDRYNFNARSQSLDGRRRGNKFTHGDKIDVYIGEISELEGKISLYY
;
A
#
# COMPACT_ATOMS: atom_id res chain seq x y z
N ASN A 1 20.67 8.78 -26.28
CA ASN A 1 20.01 9.98 -25.74
C ASN A 1 18.58 9.61 -25.30
N LYS A 2 18.19 9.82 -24.02
CA LYS A 2 16.86 9.45 -23.50
C LYS A 2 15.71 10.29 -24.07
N PHE A 3 16.01 11.34 -24.84
CA PHE A 3 15.05 12.33 -25.35
C PHE A 3 15.21 12.54 -26.87
N GLU A 4 15.77 11.56 -27.58
CA GLU A 4 15.84 11.57 -29.05
C GLU A 4 14.42 11.56 -29.66
N GLY A 5 14.18 12.42 -30.63
CA GLY A 5 12.89 12.57 -31.32
C GLY A 5 11.98 13.68 -30.79
N LEU A 6 12.41 14.44 -29.76
CA LEU A 6 11.69 15.63 -29.30
C LEU A 6 12.36 16.90 -29.84
N GLU A 7 11.56 17.84 -30.36
CA GLU A 7 12.08 19.08 -30.91
C GLU A 7 12.28 20.17 -29.85
N GLY A 8 13.45 20.84 -29.92
CA GLY A 8 13.73 22.16 -29.35
C GLY A 8 13.37 22.35 -27.87
N THR A 9 12.38 23.17 -27.61
CA THR A 9 11.99 23.64 -26.27
C THR A 9 11.50 22.53 -25.36
N TYR A 10 10.78 21.53 -25.88
CA TYR A 10 10.28 20.39 -25.10
C TYR A 10 11.41 19.49 -24.61
N GLN A 11 12.43 19.28 -25.43
CA GLN A 11 13.61 18.49 -25.06
C GLN A 11 14.37 19.12 -23.89
N GLN A 12 14.56 20.44 -23.93
CA GLN A 12 15.23 21.17 -22.85
C GLN A 12 14.42 21.12 -21.54
N SER A 13 13.10 21.35 -21.61
CA SER A 13 12.22 21.31 -20.44
C SER A 13 12.19 19.92 -19.79
N LEU A 14 12.11 18.84 -20.59
CA LEU A 14 12.12 17.48 -20.10
C LEU A 14 13.50 17.10 -19.52
N ALA A 15 14.60 17.55 -20.12
CA ALA A 15 15.93 17.34 -19.59
C ALA A 15 16.11 18.03 -18.22
N ALA A 16 15.68 19.28 -18.09
CA ALA A 16 15.70 20.02 -16.83
C ALA A 16 14.82 19.35 -15.76
N SER A 17 13.61 18.93 -16.13
CA SER A 17 12.70 18.20 -15.25
C SER A 17 13.31 16.88 -14.76
N TYR A 18 13.98 16.15 -15.63
CA TYR A 18 14.66 14.90 -15.27
C TYR A 18 15.86 15.14 -14.33
N LEU A 19 16.65 16.20 -14.54
CA LEU A 19 17.73 16.57 -13.63
C LEU A 19 17.20 16.96 -12.24
N LEU A 20 16.12 17.74 -12.20
CA LEU A 20 15.45 18.08 -10.94
C LEU A 20 14.93 16.81 -10.24
N PHE A 21 14.24 15.93 -10.96
CA PHE A 21 13.77 14.64 -10.44
C PHE A 21 14.90 13.83 -9.79
N GLN A 22 16.08 13.73 -10.46
CA GLN A 22 17.21 13.00 -9.90
C GLN A 22 17.69 13.60 -8.56
N LYS A 23 17.66 14.93 -8.42
CA LYS A 23 18.00 15.61 -7.16
C LYS A 23 16.96 15.30 -6.08
N LEU A 24 15.67 15.39 -6.42
CA LEU A 24 14.57 15.09 -5.50
C LEU A 24 14.61 13.63 -5.03
N LEU A 25 14.88 12.69 -5.91
CA LEU A 25 15.03 11.28 -5.58
C LEU A 25 16.22 11.04 -4.63
N LYS A 26 17.33 11.72 -4.81
CA LYS A 26 18.47 11.67 -3.86
C LYS A 26 18.06 12.22 -2.49
N LEU A 27 17.33 13.33 -2.44
CA LEU A 27 16.82 13.91 -1.18
C LEU A 27 15.80 12.98 -0.51
N ARG A 28 14.92 12.31 -1.27
CA ARG A 28 13.99 11.30 -0.76
C ARG A 28 14.73 10.16 -0.08
N ASN A 29 15.77 9.62 -0.73
CA ASN A 29 16.58 8.54 -0.17
C ASN A 29 17.36 9.00 1.07
N TYR A 30 17.93 10.20 1.05
CA TYR A 30 18.62 10.78 2.21
C TYR A 30 17.70 10.99 3.40
N ARG A 31 16.49 11.46 3.17
CA ARG A 31 15.44 11.64 4.19
C ARG A 31 14.97 10.29 4.78
N GLY A 32 15.16 9.19 4.06
CA GLY A 32 14.73 7.86 4.49
C GLY A 32 13.24 7.61 4.31
N ALA A 33 12.63 8.18 3.27
CA ALA A 33 11.23 7.87 2.92
C ALA A 33 11.08 6.38 2.58
N LEU A 34 9.97 5.79 3.00
CA LEU A 34 9.69 4.37 2.73
C LEU A 34 9.36 4.17 1.25
N GLU A 35 9.99 3.18 0.64
CA GLU A 35 9.68 2.75 -0.72
C GLU A 35 9.18 1.30 -0.70
N LEU A 36 7.87 1.14 -0.87
CA LEU A 36 7.22 -0.17 -0.93
C LEU A 36 6.95 -0.53 -2.40
N ASP A 37 7.51 -1.64 -2.84
CA ASP A 37 7.31 -2.17 -4.20
C ASP A 37 6.25 -3.27 -4.14
N ILE A 38 4.98 -2.84 -4.17
CA ILE A 38 3.82 -3.73 -4.15
C ILE A 38 3.20 -3.73 -5.54
N ALA A 39 3.03 -4.93 -6.08
CA ALA A 39 2.46 -5.10 -7.41
C ALA A 39 0.96 -4.73 -7.41
N GLU A 40 0.58 -3.75 -8.22
CA GLU A 40 -0.82 -3.40 -8.45
C GLU A 40 -1.35 -4.16 -9.67
N PRO A 41 -2.50 -4.86 -9.56
CA PRO A 41 -3.11 -5.54 -10.70
C PRO A 41 -3.66 -4.54 -11.73
N VAL A 42 -3.41 -4.82 -13.00
CA VAL A 42 -4.02 -4.15 -14.14
C VAL A 42 -4.85 -5.18 -14.90
N LEU A 43 -6.15 -4.92 -14.99
CA LEU A 43 -7.08 -5.79 -15.68
C LEU A 43 -7.13 -5.40 -17.16
N ASN A 44 -6.70 -6.30 -18.03
CA ASN A 44 -6.83 -6.14 -19.47
C ASN A 44 -8.16 -6.75 -19.91
N MET A 45 -9.08 -5.91 -20.35
CA MET A 45 -10.43 -6.32 -20.76
C MET A 45 -10.53 -6.48 -22.28
N ASN A 46 -11.36 -7.41 -22.71
CA ASN A 46 -11.72 -7.54 -24.12
C ASN A 46 -12.83 -6.54 -24.50
N SER A 47 -13.19 -6.50 -25.78
CA SER A 47 -14.27 -5.62 -26.31
C SER A 47 -15.66 -5.89 -25.70
N GLN A 48 -15.85 -7.06 -25.09
CA GLN A 48 -17.11 -7.47 -24.43
C GLN A 48 -17.10 -7.15 -22.92
N GLY A 49 -16.02 -6.57 -22.38
CA GLY A 49 -15.92 -6.22 -20.97
C GLY A 49 -15.48 -7.39 -20.04
N PHE A 50 -14.99 -8.49 -20.57
CA PHE A 50 -14.44 -9.59 -19.77
C PHE A 50 -12.93 -9.45 -19.59
N VAL A 51 -12.44 -9.82 -18.39
CA VAL A 51 -11.01 -9.82 -18.11
C VAL A 51 -10.31 -10.94 -18.87
N GLN A 52 -9.45 -10.57 -19.81
CA GLN A 52 -8.62 -11.54 -20.57
C GLN A 52 -7.35 -11.89 -19.81
N LYS A 53 -6.73 -10.92 -19.16
CA LYS A 53 -5.45 -11.09 -18.48
C LYS A 53 -5.33 -10.11 -17.33
N VAL A 54 -4.74 -10.57 -16.24
CA VAL A 54 -4.29 -9.72 -15.13
C VAL A 54 -2.78 -9.57 -15.23
N THR A 55 -2.29 -8.34 -15.18
CA THR A 55 -0.86 -8.02 -15.28
C THR A 55 -0.46 -7.08 -14.16
N SER A 56 0.83 -6.98 -13.86
CA SER A 56 1.34 -5.99 -12.92
C SER A 56 1.50 -4.63 -13.58
N ARG A 57 1.11 -3.57 -12.88
CA ARG A 57 1.37 -2.20 -13.31
C ARG A 57 2.87 -1.92 -13.35
N ARG A 58 3.35 -1.54 -14.52
CA ARG A 58 4.75 -1.15 -14.67
C ARG A 58 4.96 0.29 -14.22
N ARG A 59 5.76 0.50 -13.18
CA ARG A 59 6.14 1.85 -12.72
C ARG A 59 7.24 2.41 -13.62
N LEU A 60 6.90 3.41 -14.43
CA LEU A 60 7.81 4.08 -15.34
C LEU A 60 8.54 5.24 -14.62
N VAL A 61 9.72 5.63 -15.13
CA VAL A 61 10.46 6.80 -14.65
C VAL A 61 9.63 8.08 -14.75
N ALA A 62 8.80 8.22 -15.80
CA ALA A 62 7.89 9.35 -15.94
C ALA A 62 6.86 9.43 -14.79
N HIS A 63 6.32 8.30 -14.33
CA HIS A 63 5.43 8.28 -13.16
C HIS A 63 6.15 8.74 -11.90
N GLN A 64 7.38 8.29 -11.68
CA GLN A 64 8.19 8.69 -10.52
C GLN A 64 8.54 10.19 -10.55
N LEU A 65 8.84 10.73 -11.74
CA LEU A 65 9.11 12.15 -11.92
C LEU A 65 7.93 13.02 -11.50
N ILE A 66 6.73 12.68 -11.99
CA ILE A 66 5.51 13.40 -11.62
C ILE A 66 5.21 13.21 -10.13
N GLU A 67 5.38 12.00 -9.58
CA GLU A 67 5.20 11.74 -8.14
C GLU A 67 6.09 12.67 -7.28
N GLU A 68 7.38 12.80 -7.59
CA GLU A 68 8.27 13.68 -6.83
C GLU A 68 7.85 15.15 -6.93
N PHE A 69 7.41 15.61 -8.11
CA PHE A 69 6.93 16.98 -8.28
C PHE A 69 5.64 17.24 -7.49
N MET A 70 4.71 16.27 -7.48
CA MET A 70 3.50 16.34 -6.67
C MET A 70 3.83 16.39 -5.17
N LEU A 71 4.80 15.59 -4.72
CA LEU A 71 5.23 15.58 -3.31
C LEU A 71 5.80 16.93 -2.90
N VAL A 72 6.65 17.54 -3.72
CA VAL A 72 7.20 18.90 -3.44
C VAL A 72 6.09 19.93 -3.38
N ALA A 73 5.15 19.93 -4.33
CA ALA A 73 4.02 20.86 -4.32
C ALA A 73 3.16 20.70 -3.06
N ASN A 74 2.89 19.46 -2.65
CA ASN A 74 2.15 19.15 -1.43
C ASN A 74 2.85 19.69 -0.17
N VAL A 75 4.18 19.53 -0.07
CA VAL A 75 4.98 20.04 1.05
C VAL A 75 4.98 21.58 1.07
N CYS A 76 5.16 22.22 -0.10
CA CYS A 76 5.12 23.69 -0.18
C CYS A 76 3.75 24.24 0.26
N ALA A 77 2.66 23.59 -0.14
CA ALA A 77 1.32 23.94 0.28
C ALA A 77 1.15 23.77 1.80
N ALA A 78 1.60 22.64 2.36
CA ALA A 78 1.54 22.37 3.79
C ALA A 78 2.28 23.44 4.62
N ASN A 79 3.48 23.82 4.18
CA ASN A 79 4.29 24.85 4.84
C ASN A 79 3.60 26.23 4.85
N LEU A 80 2.95 26.61 3.73
CA LEU A 80 2.19 27.86 3.66
C LEU A 80 0.96 27.82 4.57
N LEU A 81 0.23 26.71 4.59
CA LEU A 81 -0.91 26.53 5.47
C LEU A 81 -0.52 26.63 6.94
N LYS A 82 0.51 25.89 7.36
CA LYS A 82 0.98 25.86 8.75
C LYS A 82 1.40 27.25 9.26
N LYS A 83 1.98 28.08 8.37
CA LYS A 83 2.40 29.45 8.72
C LYS A 83 1.25 30.43 8.90
N ASN A 84 0.12 30.20 8.21
CA ASN A 84 -0.96 31.18 8.14
C ASN A 84 -2.21 30.77 8.93
N PHE A 85 -2.37 29.50 9.27
CA PHE A 85 -3.54 29.00 9.99
C PHE A 85 -3.11 28.16 11.19
N PRO A 86 -3.70 28.37 12.38
CA PRO A 86 -3.47 27.54 13.58
C PRO A 86 -3.92 26.09 13.34
N GLN A 87 -5.04 25.92 12.64
CA GLN A 87 -5.58 24.66 12.19
C GLN A 87 -5.82 24.72 10.68
N SER A 88 -5.51 23.65 9.97
CA SER A 88 -5.65 23.58 8.53
C SER A 88 -5.85 22.13 8.08
N VAL A 89 -5.59 21.83 6.81
CA VAL A 89 -5.73 20.49 6.25
C VAL A 89 -4.36 19.84 6.16
N PHE A 90 -4.11 18.84 6.99
CA PHE A 90 -2.88 18.06 6.92
C PHE A 90 -3.17 16.58 6.64
N ARG A 91 -2.25 15.93 5.98
CA ARG A 91 -2.27 14.48 5.75
C ARG A 91 -1.24 13.85 6.66
N ASN A 92 -1.68 13.43 7.83
CA ASN A 92 -0.82 12.82 8.83
C ASN A 92 -0.68 11.31 8.62
N HIS A 93 0.50 10.80 8.92
CA HIS A 93 0.76 9.37 8.95
C HIS A 93 1.61 9.08 10.19
N ASP A 94 0.96 8.52 11.19
CA ASP A 94 1.58 8.23 12.47
C ASP A 94 2.59 7.09 12.40
N TYR A 95 3.42 7.00 13.43
CA TYR A 95 4.31 5.88 13.64
C TYR A 95 3.51 4.60 13.86
N PRO A 96 4.00 3.45 13.39
CA PRO A 96 3.34 2.18 13.65
C PRO A 96 3.35 1.82 15.13
N GLU A 97 2.32 1.12 15.58
CA GLU A 97 2.19 0.63 16.95
C GLU A 97 3.30 -0.36 17.30
N SER A 98 3.84 -0.25 18.52
CA SER A 98 4.92 -1.13 19.02
C SER A 98 4.59 -2.61 18.83
N LEU A 99 3.36 -3.01 19.16
CA LEU A 99 2.90 -4.40 19.01
C LEU A 99 2.96 -4.91 17.56
N LYS A 100 2.65 -4.05 16.58
CA LYS A 100 2.72 -4.40 15.15
C LYS A 100 4.17 -4.54 14.69
N ILE A 101 5.06 -3.69 15.21
CA ILE A 101 6.50 -3.74 14.92
C ILE A 101 7.13 -5.01 15.50
N ASP A 102 6.79 -5.38 16.73
CA ASP A 102 7.28 -6.61 17.35
C ASP A 102 6.86 -7.85 16.55
N ARG A 103 5.61 -7.90 16.10
CA ARG A 103 5.09 -8.97 15.24
C ARG A 103 5.83 -9.03 13.90
N LEU A 104 6.07 -7.87 13.27
CA LEU A 104 6.85 -7.77 12.03
C LEU A 104 8.26 -8.30 12.25
N SER A 105 8.97 -7.86 13.30
CA SER A 105 10.32 -8.30 13.65
C SER A 105 10.39 -9.82 13.85
N GLN A 106 9.46 -10.40 14.61
CA GLN A 106 9.38 -11.85 14.82
C GLN A 106 9.13 -12.61 13.50
N SER A 107 8.26 -12.10 12.64
CA SER A 107 7.95 -12.71 11.36
C SER A 107 9.12 -12.66 10.38
N LEU A 108 9.88 -11.56 10.38
CA LEU A 108 11.10 -11.41 9.60
C LEU A 108 12.22 -12.33 10.11
N LYS A 109 12.39 -12.45 11.43
CA LYS A 109 13.38 -13.33 12.04
C LYS A 109 13.17 -14.80 11.68
N LYS A 110 11.93 -15.28 11.64
CA LYS A 110 11.58 -16.65 11.18
C LYS A 110 12.01 -16.91 9.72
N ARG A 111 12.20 -15.87 8.90
CA ARG A 111 12.65 -15.93 7.50
C ARG A 111 14.13 -15.66 7.32
N GLY A 112 14.91 -15.72 8.41
CA GLY A 112 16.34 -15.49 8.41
C GLY A 112 16.72 -14.00 8.21
N LEU A 113 15.77 -13.08 8.42
CA LEU A 113 16.00 -11.64 8.35
C LEU A 113 16.09 -11.09 9.76
N ASN A 114 17.30 -10.93 10.26
CA ASN A 114 17.51 -10.24 11.53
C ASN A 114 17.32 -8.74 11.33
N TRP A 115 16.16 -8.26 11.79
CA TRP A 115 15.85 -6.85 11.91
C TRP A 115 15.37 -6.59 13.34
N GLU A 116 16.17 -5.84 14.06
CA GLU A 116 15.87 -5.43 15.43
C GLU A 116 15.09 -4.10 15.38
N GLY A 117 13.91 -4.15 14.79
CA GLY A 117 12.97 -3.03 14.79
C GLY A 117 12.24 -2.99 16.13
N THR A 118 12.49 -1.94 16.88
CA THR A 118 11.63 -1.50 17.99
C THR A 118 10.93 -0.21 17.56
N ALA A 119 9.90 0.21 18.29
CA ALA A 119 9.28 1.52 18.06
C ALA A 119 10.33 2.66 18.07
N GLU A 120 11.38 2.52 18.89
CA GLU A 120 12.49 3.47 19.00
C GLU A 120 13.44 3.41 17.78
N ASN A 121 13.61 2.22 17.16
CA ASN A 121 14.55 1.97 16.07
C ASN A 121 13.88 1.87 14.68
N ILE A 122 12.62 2.28 14.55
CA ILE A 122 11.84 2.22 13.30
C ILE A 122 12.51 2.99 12.14
N ASN A 123 13.40 3.91 12.44
CA ASN A 123 14.19 4.66 11.45
C ASN A 123 15.14 3.78 10.62
N ASN A 124 15.37 2.53 11.02
CA ASN A 124 16.13 1.54 10.26
C ASN A 124 15.29 0.81 9.21
N LEU A 125 13.98 1.06 9.14
CA LEU A 125 13.07 0.42 8.19
C LEU A 125 13.45 0.66 6.72
N PRO A 126 13.91 1.85 6.27
CA PRO A 126 14.38 2.04 4.91
C PRO A 126 15.56 1.13 4.55
N LYS A 127 16.50 0.88 5.48
CA LYS A 127 17.62 -0.04 5.27
C LYS A 127 17.15 -1.49 5.14
N LEU A 128 16.12 -1.87 5.89
CA LEU A 128 15.49 -3.17 5.72
C LEU A 128 14.90 -3.29 4.32
N LEU A 129 14.06 -2.33 3.88
CA LEU A 129 13.42 -2.34 2.57
C LEU A 129 14.44 -2.44 1.44
N GLU A 130 15.57 -1.76 1.54
CA GLU A 130 16.67 -1.87 0.56
C GLU A 130 17.22 -3.30 0.46
N ARG A 131 17.42 -3.97 1.62
CA ARG A 131 17.88 -5.37 1.66
C ARG A 131 16.85 -6.35 1.08
N LEU A 132 15.57 -6.00 1.08
CA LEU A 132 14.51 -6.83 0.54
C LEU A 132 14.42 -6.77 -0.99
N LYS A 133 14.93 -5.73 -1.65
CA LYS A 133 14.82 -5.52 -3.12
C LYS A 133 15.32 -6.70 -3.95
N SER A 134 16.36 -7.39 -3.50
CA SER A 134 16.99 -8.50 -4.23
C SER A 134 16.35 -9.87 -3.94
N ARG A 135 15.37 -9.95 -3.06
CA ARG A 135 14.77 -11.23 -2.65
C ARG A 135 13.65 -11.68 -3.57
N PRO A 136 13.49 -12.98 -3.82
CA PRO A 136 12.38 -13.51 -4.62
C PRO A 136 11.01 -13.32 -3.95
N ASP A 137 10.97 -13.24 -2.60
CA ASP A 137 9.77 -13.05 -1.78
C ASP A 137 9.54 -11.57 -1.39
N LYS A 138 10.19 -10.62 -2.08
CA LYS A 138 10.12 -9.19 -1.77
C LYS A 138 8.70 -8.64 -1.67
N SER A 139 7.81 -9.03 -2.57
CA SER A 139 6.42 -8.53 -2.59
C SER A 139 5.67 -8.89 -1.32
N THR A 140 5.79 -10.15 -0.86
CA THR A 140 5.20 -10.61 0.41
C THR A 140 5.79 -9.86 1.61
N LEU A 141 7.11 -9.67 1.61
CA LEU A 141 7.79 -8.95 2.70
C LEU A 141 7.41 -7.46 2.73
N HIS A 142 7.30 -6.80 1.58
CA HIS A 142 6.80 -5.42 1.49
C HIS A 142 5.34 -5.30 1.95
N MET A 143 4.50 -6.30 1.62
CA MET A 143 3.12 -6.35 2.12
C MET A 143 3.08 -6.49 3.65
N MET A 144 3.93 -7.35 4.25
CA MET A 144 4.03 -7.47 5.72
C MET A 144 4.42 -6.14 6.36
N VAL A 145 5.38 -5.42 5.78
CA VAL A 145 5.76 -4.08 6.24
C VAL A 145 4.58 -3.13 6.13
N LEU A 146 3.88 -3.09 4.98
CA LEU A 146 2.70 -2.22 4.79
C LEU A 146 1.61 -2.50 5.82
N GLN A 147 1.31 -3.77 6.09
CA GLN A 147 0.29 -4.18 7.06
C GLN A 147 0.63 -3.80 8.51
N SER A 148 1.91 -3.58 8.80
CA SER A 148 2.35 -3.11 10.13
C SER A 148 2.24 -1.59 10.29
N MET A 149 2.07 -0.84 9.19
CA MET A 149 1.95 0.63 9.23
C MET A 149 0.57 1.09 9.70
N GLN A 150 0.51 2.29 10.23
CA GLN A 150 -0.75 3.01 10.45
C GLN A 150 -1.31 3.48 9.11
N ARG A 151 -2.59 3.84 9.09
CA ARG A 151 -3.19 4.50 7.93
C ARG A 151 -3.02 6.01 8.06
N ALA A 152 -2.73 6.66 6.95
CA ALA A 152 -2.74 8.11 6.92
C ALA A 152 -4.19 8.64 7.03
N ALA A 153 -4.35 9.78 7.71
CA ALA A 153 -5.64 10.44 7.91
C ALA A 153 -5.54 11.94 7.62
N TYR A 154 -6.67 12.57 7.33
CA TYR A 154 -6.75 14.03 7.29
C TYR A 154 -7.09 14.54 8.68
N GLU A 155 -6.33 15.50 9.17
CA GLU A 155 -6.50 16.11 10.50
C GLU A 155 -6.21 17.61 10.44
N PRO A 156 -6.78 18.41 11.37
CA PRO A 156 -6.56 19.85 11.40
C PRO A 156 -5.19 20.26 11.94
N GLU A 157 -4.55 19.39 12.73
CA GLU A 157 -3.23 19.60 13.30
C GLU A 157 -2.16 18.89 12.47
N CYS A 158 -0.97 19.53 12.39
CA CYS A 158 0.17 18.96 11.66
C CYS A 158 1.00 18.06 12.57
N LYS A 159 0.93 16.74 12.34
CA LYS A 159 1.71 15.71 13.08
C LYS A 159 2.84 15.11 12.24
N GLY A 160 2.88 15.46 10.94
CA GLY A 160 3.87 14.93 10.00
C GLY A 160 3.43 13.63 9.30
N HIS A 161 4.30 13.14 8.43
CA HIS A 161 4.01 11.95 7.62
C HIS A 161 5.17 10.95 7.71
N PHE A 162 5.06 9.96 8.61
CA PHE A 162 6.09 8.98 8.89
C PHE A 162 6.62 8.27 7.62
N GLY A 163 5.74 7.77 6.77
CA GLY A 163 6.14 6.99 5.58
C GLY A 163 6.90 7.81 4.53
N LEU A 164 6.60 9.11 4.40
CA LEU A 164 7.27 10.03 3.48
C LEU A 164 8.43 10.78 4.15
N LYS A 165 8.53 10.74 5.48
CA LYS A 165 9.53 11.48 6.28
C LYS A 165 9.49 12.97 5.99
N TYR A 166 8.27 13.54 6.03
CA TYR A 166 8.03 14.97 6.01
C TYR A 166 7.44 15.42 7.34
N ASP A 167 7.92 16.55 7.84
CA ASP A 167 7.39 17.16 9.08
C ASP A 167 6.05 17.85 8.83
N GLU A 168 5.85 18.41 7.63
CA GLU A 168 4.59 19.00 7.18
C GLU A 168 4.18 18.38 5.84
N TYR A 169 2.96 17.88 5.79
CA TYR A 169 2.43 17.28 4.55
C TYR A 169 0.92 17.49 4.44
N THR A 170 0.49 17.84 3.26
CA THR A 170 -0.92 17.89 2.87
C THR A 170 -1.12 17.34 1.46
N HIS A 171 -2.34 17.18 1.06
CA HIS A 171 -2.70 16.91 -0.32
C HIS A 171 -3.19 18.19 -0.99
N PHE A 172 -2.57 18.55 -2.12
CA PHE A 172 -2.87 19.76 -2.88
C PHE A 172 -3.08 19.50 -4.37
N THR A 173 -2.45 18.47 -4.91
CA THR A 173 -2.28 18.28 -6.36
C THR A 173 -3.45 17.61 -7.08
N SER A 174 -4.53 17.23 -6.39
CA SER A 174 -5.67 16.52 -7.01
C SER A 174 -7.05 17.06 -6.59
N PRO A 175 -7.37 18.37 -6.73
CA PRO A 175 -8.62 18.97 -6.24
C PRO A 175 -9.87 18.52 -6.99
N ILE A 176 -9.74 17.94 -8.20
CA ILE A 176 -10.87 17.43 -8.99
C ILE A 176 -11.50 16.21 -8.33
N ARG A 177 -10.69 15.36 -7.68
CA ARG A 177 -11.13 14.08 -7.13
C ARG A 177 -10.99 13.95 -5.61
N ARG A 178 -10.32 14.88 -4.94
CA ARG A 178 -10.16 14.87 -3.48
C ARG A 178 -10.63 16.20 -2.89
N TYR A 179 -11.68 16.13 -2.08
CA TYR A 179 -12.25 17.32 -1.45
C TYR A 179 -11.26 18.03 -0.50
N PRO A 180 -10.42 17.35 0.30
CA PRO A 180 -9.38 18.02 1.09
C PRO A 180 -8.44 18.88 0.25
N ASP A 181 -8.02 18.44 -0.94
CA ASP A 181 -7.22 19.26 -1.85
C ASP A 181 -7.95 20.54 -2.27
N LEU A 182 -9.25 20.47 -2.54
CA LEU A 182 -10.05 21.65 -2.87
C LEU A 182 -10.11 22.63 -1.70
N ILE A 183 -10.24 22.13 -0.48
CA ILE A 183 -10.17 22.97 0.73
C ILE A 183 -8.81 23.66 0.81
N VAL A 184 -7.72 22.93 0.61
CA VAL A 184 -6.35 23.49 0.57
C VAL A 184 -6.25 24.60 -0.47
N HIS A 185 -6.77 24.42 -1.69
CA HIS A 185 -6.80 25.46 -2.72
C HIS A 185 -7.54 26.72 -2.27
N ARG A 186 -8.70 26.57 -1.61
CA ARG A 186 -9.48 27.69 -1.08
C ARG A 186 -8.72 28.45 0.00
N LEU A 187 -8.06 27.74 0.93
CA LEU A 187 -7.24 28.34 1.97
C LEU A 187 -6.03 29.07 1.39
N LEU A 188 -5.31 28.46 0.44
CA LEU A 188 -4.17 29.11 -0.23
C LEU A 188 -4.61 30.36 -1.01
N LYS A 189 -5.78 30.31 -1.67
CA LYS A 189 -6.33 31.50 -2.34
C LYS A 189 -6.63 32.60 -1.35
N SER A 190 -7.19 32.28 -0.16
CA SER A 190 -7.48 33.28 0.87
C SER A 190 -6.20 33.95 1.42
N ILE A 191 -5.06 33.23 1.45
CA ILE A 191 -3.74 33.81 1.78
C ILE A 191 -3.32 34.82 0.71
N ILE A 192 -3.43 34.44 -0.58
CA ILE A 192 -3.05 35.29 -1.72
C ILE A 192 -3.91 36.55 -1.75
N ASP A 193 -5.21 36.42 -1.55
CA ASP A 193 -6.19 37.53 -1.55
C ASP A 193 -6.11 38.34 -0.24
N LYS A 194 -5.24 38.00 0.70
CA LYS A 194 -5.10 38.64 2.05
C LYS A 194 -6.42 38.70 2.82
N ASN A 195 -7.29 37.75 2.60
CA ASN A 195 -8.58 37.60 3.27
C ASN A 195 -8.68 36.21 3.85
N LEU A 196 -8.08 36.00 5.03
CA LEU A 196 -8.01 34.68 5.65
C LEU A 196 -9.40 34.22 6.09
N ASN A 197 -9.87 33.14 5.47
CA ASN A 197 -11.13 32.50 5.79
C ASN A 197 -10.88 31.28 6.68
N VAL A 198 -11.53 31.24 7.84
CA VAL A 198 -11.55 30.06 8.71
C VAL A 198 -12.70 29.15 8.24
N ILE A 199 -12.45 27.87 8.17
CA ILE A 199 -13.46 26.88 7.82
C ILE A 199 -14.07 26.36 9.11
N GLU A 200 -15.37 26.58 9.27
CA GLU A 200 -16.15 26.01 10.38
C GLU A 200 -16.21 24.49 10.28
N ASN A 201 -16.23 23.81 11.41
CA ASN A 201 -16.34 22.35 11.51
C ASN A 201 -15.28 21.57 10.70
N LEU A 202 -14.07 22.14 10.57
CA LEU A 202 -13.00 21.55 9.76
C LEU A 202 -12.66 20.12 10.19
N GLU A 203 -12.62 19.84 11.49
CA GLU A 203 -12.32 18.51 12.03
C GLU A 203 -13.33 17.45 11.56
N GLU A 204 -14.64 17.74 11.69
CA GLU A 204 -15.71 16.84 11.22
C GLU A 204 -15.63 16.58 9.70
N ILE A 205 -15.33 17.64 8.92
CA ILE A 205 -15.15 17.53 7.47
C ILE A 205 -13.98 16.60 7.15
N LEU A 206 -12.85 16.73 7.84
CA LEU A 206 -11.65 15.93 7.60
C LEU A 206 -11.82 14.47 8.02
N GLU A 207 -12.50 14.22 9.13
CA GLU A 207 -12.87 12.87 9.57
C GLU A 207 -13.81 12.21 8.57
N HIS A 208 -14.83 12.96 8.11
CA HIS A 208 -15.73 12.48 7.05
C HIS A 208 -14.97 12.14 5.76
N CYS A 209 -14.05 13.01 5.31
CA CYS A 209 -13.22 12.77 4.14
C CYS A 209 -12.36 11.51 4.29
N SER A 210 -11.74 11.31 5.46
CA SER A 210 -10.93 10.13 5.75
C SER A 210 -11.76 8.85 5.76
N THR A 211 -13.01 8.92 6.24
CA THR A 211 -13.95 7.79 6.21
C THR A 211 -14.37 7.47 4.79
N LYS A 212 -14.77 8.48 4.00
CA LYS A 212 -15.19 8.29 2.61
C LYS A 212 -14.07 7.84 1.69
N GLU A 213 -12.82 8.23 1.97
CA GLU A 213 -11.64 7.68 1.28
C GLU A 213 -11.53 6.16 1.51
N ARG A 214 -11.74 5.69 2.75
CA ARG A 214 -11.73 4.25 3.08
C ARG A 214 -12.86 3.50 2.38
N ASP A 215 -14.07 4.07 2.39
CA ASP A 215 -15.24 3.48 1.73
C ASP A 215 -15.00 3.33 0.21
N ALA A 216 -14.47 4.38 -0.43
CA ALA A 216 -14.16 4.37 -1.86
C ALA A 216 -13.04 3.38 -2.21
N GLU A 217 -11.98 3.31 -1.38
CA GLU A 217 -10.90 2.33 -1.54
C GLU A 217 -11.43 0.91 -1.41
N PHE A 218 -12.27 0.64 -0.40
CA PHE A 218 -12.88 -0.65 -0.18
C PHE A 218 -13.76 -1.06 -1.37
N ALA A 219 -14.65 -0.17 -1.82
CA ALA A 219 -15.52 -0.43 -2.97
C ALA A 219 -14.72 -0.72 -4.25
N SER A 220 -13.68 0.06 -4.52
CA SER A 220 -12.79 -0.17 -5.67
C SER A 220 -12.09 -1.54 -5.60
N LYS A 221 -11.57 -1.91 -4.42
CA LYS A 221 -10.94 -3.22 -4.21
C LYS A 221 -11.92 -4.37 -4.39
N GLN A 222 -13.17 -4.22 -3.92
CA GLN A 222 -14.22 -5.23 -4.09
C GLN A 222 -14.52 -5.47 -5.58
N VAL A 223 -14.71 -4.41 -6.36
CA VAL A 223 -14.96 -4.53 -7.80
C VAL A 223 -13.79 -5.24 -8.50
N ILE A 224 -12.55 -4.82 -8.22
CA ILE A 224 -11.35 -5.46 -8.79
C ILE A 224 -11.31 -6.94 -8.41
N GLN A 225 -11.58 -7.28 -7.15
CA GLN A 225 -11.60 -8.66 -6.67
C GLN A 225 -12.69 -9.51 -7.36
N CYS A 226 -13.90 -8.97 -7.52
CA CYS A 226 -14.97 -9.66 -8.28
C CYS A 226 -14.54 -9.94 -9.72
N LEU A 227 -13.94 -8.96 -10.40
CA LEU A 227 -13.44 -9.13 -11.77
C LEU A 227 -12.30 -10.15 -11.87
N ILE A 228 -11.40 -10.19 -10.89
CA ILE A 228 -10.37 -11.20 -10.78
C ILE A 228 -10.99 -12.59 -10.55
N CYS A 229 -12.01 -12.69 -9.69
CA CYS A 229 -12.74 -13.94 -9.47
C CYS A 229 -13.40 -14.46 -10.77
N CYS A 230 -14.03 -13.58 -11.57
CA CYS A 230 -14.55 -13.94 -12.89
C CYS A 230 -13.45 -14.53 -13.80
N HIS A 231 -12.27 -13.90 -13.80
CA HIS A 231 -11.12 -14.37 -14.58
C HIS A 231 -10.59 -15.72 -14.06
N CYS A 232 -10.59 -15.94 -12.74
CA CYS A 232 -10.05 -17.14 -12.11
C CYS A 232 -10.90 -18.39 -12.37
N LYS A 233 -12.14 -18.28 -12.80
CA LYS A 233 -12.98 -19.46 -13.13
C LYS A 233 -12.36 -20.43 -14.11
N GLN A 234 -11.60 -19.95 -15.07
CA GLN A 234 -10.91 -20.78 -16.06
C GLN A 234 -9.78 -21.64 -15.44
N PHE A 235 -9.38 -21.34 -14.21
CA PHE A 235 -8.30 -22.03 -13.50
C PHE A 235 -8.79 -22.98 -12.41
N ILE A 236 -10.10 -23.22 -12.29
CA ILE A 236 -10.66 -24.16 -11.31
C ILE A 236 -10.02 -25.54 -11.52
N GLY A 237 -9.56 -26.16 -10.43
CA GLY A 237 -8.85 -27.43 -10.42
C GLY A 237 -7.36 -27.36 -10.75
N GLN A 238 -6.81 -26.19 -11.09
CA GLN A 238 -5.39 -26.02 -11.36
C GLN A 238 -4.62 -25.71 -10.08
N ASN A 239 -3.35 -26.16 -10.04
CA ASN A 239 -2.44 -25.93 -8.92
C ASN A 239 -1.65 -24.64 -9.07
N PHE A 240 -1.52 -23.90 -7.98
CA PHE A 240 -0.76 -22.66 -7.90
C PHE A 240 0.10 -22.61 -6.65
N LYS A 241 1.24 -21.92 -6.76
CA LYS A 241 2.11 -21.61 -5.61
C LYS A 241 1.62 -20.34 -4.94
N GLY A 242 1.27 -20.46 -3.66
CA GLY A 242 0.83 -19.33 -2.84
C GLY A 242 1.72 -19.06 -1.65
N TYR A 243 1.39 -17.99 -0.95
CA TYR A 243 2.00 -17.60 0.32
C TYR A 243 0.89 -17.34 1.34
N ILE A 244 1.03 -17.88 2.54
CA ILE A 244 0.06 -17.65 3.62
C ILE A 244 0.11 -16.17 4.01
N SER A 245 -0.94 -15.41 3.72
CA SER A 245 -1.09 -13.99 4.03
C SER A 245 -1.91 -13.73 5.30
N GLY A 246 -2.59 -14.76 5.80
CA GLY A 246 -3.35 -14.67 7.05
C GLY A 246 -3.61 -16.04 7.63
N VAL A 247 -3.62 -16.12 8.97
CA VAL A 247 -3.92 -17.34 9.71
C VAL A 247 -5.05 -17.06 10.68
N LYS A 248 -6.10 -17.86 10.62
CA LYS A 248 -7.27 -17.82 11.51
C LYS A 248 -7.52 -19.22 12.05
N ASP A 249 -8.39 -19.33 13.05
CA ASP A 249 -8.82 -20.60 13.64
C ASP A 249 -9.55 -21.52 12.65
N PHE A 250 -10.28 -20.92 11.70
CA PHE A 250 -11.05 -21.63 10.68
C PHE A 250 -10.25 -21.95 9.39
N GLY A 251 -9.04 -21.39 9.22
CA GLY A 251 -8.24 -21.65 8.02
C GLY A 251 -7.15 -20.61 7.72
N LEU A 252 -6.63 -20.71 6.49
CA LEU A 252 -5.55 -19.90 5.98
C LEU A 252 -6.04 -19.01 4.84
N PHE A 253 -5.61 -17.77 4.83
CA PHE A 253 -5.66 -16.92 3.64
C PHE A 253 -4.36 -17.08 2.88
N VAL A 254 -4.46 -17.38 1.59
CA VAL A 254 -3.31 -17.66 0.74
C VAL A 254 -3.32 -16.71 -0.44
N ASP A 255 -2.28 -15.89 -0.54
CA ASP A 255 -2.05 -15.02 -1.70
C ASP A 255 -1.47 -15.85 -2.84
N ILE A 256 -2.04 -15.72 -4.02
CA ILE A 256 -1.59 -16.32 -5.27
C ILE A 256 -1.06 -15.20 -6.17
N PRO A 257 0.25 -14.90 -6.14
CA PRO A 257 0.82 -13.75 -6.85
C PRO A 257 0.62 -13.80 -8.36
N GLU A 258 0.60 -15.00 -8.93
CA GLU A 258 0.40 -15.21 -10.37
C GLU A 258 -0.98 -14.72 -10.84
N LEU A 259 -1.99 -14.81 -9.97
CA LEU A 259 -3.37 -14.42 -10.25
C LEU A 259 -3.77 -13.09 -9.60
N PHE A 260 -2.85 -12.45 -8.86
CA PHE A 260 -3.12 -11.20 -8.10
C PHE A 260 -4.34 -11.31 -7.17
N THR A 261 -4.55 -12.46 -6.56
CA THR A 261 -5.70 -12.72 -5.71
C THR A 261 -5.32 -13.44 -4.44
N THR A 262 -6.24 -13.39 -3.47
CA THR A 262 -6.15 -14.14 -2.21
C THR A 262 -7.34 -15.10 -2.14
N GLY A 263 -7.06 -16.36 -1.86
CA GLY A 263 -8.10 -17.35 -1.59
C GLY A 263 -8.08 -17.82 -0.13
N MET A 264 -9.16 -18.49 0.29
CA MET A 264 -9.30 -19.06 1.61
C MET A 264 -9.18 -20.58 1.53
N LEU A 265 -8.22 -21.14 2.27
CA LEU A 265 -8.04 -22.58 2.48
C LEU A 265 -8.59 -22.95 3.86
N HIS A 266 -9.73 -23.63 3.89
CA HIS A 266 -10.36 -24.02 5.15
C HIS A 266 -9.51 -25.05 5.91
N VAL A 267 -9.58 -25.04 7.23
CA VAL A 267 -8.79 -25.95 8.06
C VAL A 267 -9.08 -27.44 7.80
N SER A 268 -10.29 -27.78 7.32
CA SER A 268 -10.65 -29.16 6.93
C SER A 268 -9.91 -29.67 5.71
N GLU A 269 -9.44 -28.75 4.85
CA GLU A 269 -8.72 -29.09 3.63
C GLU A 269 -7.21 -29.29 3.86
N LEU A 270 -6.73 -28.95 5.05
CA LEU A 270 -5.35 -29.18 5.44
C LEU A 270 -5.09 -30.68 5.70
N PRO A 271 -3.83 -31.15 5.61
CA PRO A 271 -3.49 -32.55 5.91
C PRO A 271 -4.10 -33.02 7.22
N SER A 272 -4.66 -34.25 7.22
CA SER A 272 -5.40 -34.83 8.34
C SER A 272 -4.66 -34.72 9.68
N ASP A 273 -5.00 -33.71 10.47
CA ASP A 273 -4.53 -33.44 11.82
C ASP A 273 -5.57 -32.60 12.57
N ARG A 274 -5.36 -32.41 13.88
CA ARG A 274 -6.11 -31.44 14.68
C ARG A 274 -5.24 -30.19 14.84
N TYR A 275 -5.68 -29.09 14.27
CA TYR A 275 -4.97 -27.81 14.30
C TYR A 275 -5.45 -26.94 15.44
N ASN A 276 -4.51 -26.35 16.17
CA ASN A 276 -4.78 -25.33 17.17
C ASN A 276 -4.29 -23.98 16.63
N PHE A 277 -5.18 -23.00 16.71
CA PHE A 277 -4.79 -21.62 16.39
C PHE A 277 -4.01 -21.01 17.56
N ASN A 278 -2.82 -20.53 17.28
CA ASN A 278 -1.99 -19.78 18.20
C ASN A 278 -2.04 -18.28 17.85
N ALA A 279 -2.80 -17.51 18.64
CA ALA A 279 -2.98 -16.08 18.42
C ALA A 279 -1.67 -15.27 18.57
N ARG A 280 -0.73 -15.72 19.41
CA ARG A 280 0.57 -15.05 19.61
C ARG A 280 1.48 -15.17 18.39
N SER A 281 1.60 -16.38 17.85
CA SER A 281 2.46 -16.67 16.70
C SER A 281 1.74 -16.54 15.38
N GLN A 282 0.42 -16.31 15.39
CA GLN A 282 -0.46 -16.35 14.20
C GLN A 282 -0.16 -17.58 13.35
N SER A 283 -0.31 -18.77 13.97
CA SER A 283 -0.05 -20.05 13.33
C SER A 283 -1.17 -21.05 13.61
N LEU A 284 -1.34 -22.00 12.69
CA LEU A 284 -2.06 -23.25 12.91
C LEU A 284 -1.04 -24.33 13.21
N ASP A 285 -1.04 -24.81 14.44
CA ASP A 285 -0.10 -25.83 14.93
C ASP A 285 -0.82 -27.20 15.00
N GLY A 286 -0.37 -28.17 14.19
CA GLY A 286 -0.89 -29.52 14.16
C GLY A 286 -0.45 -30.32 15.42
N ARG A 287 -1.40 -31.05 16.03
CA ARG A 287 -1.15 -31.79 17.29
C ARG A 287 -0.41 -33.10 17.11
N ARG A 288 -0.61 -33.81 15.99
CA ARG A 288 -0.11 -35.18 15.80
C ARG A 288 1.11 -35.25 14.90
N ARG A 289 1.10 -34.53 13.77
CA ARG A 289 2.15 -34.59 12.74
C ARG A 289 3.16 -33.46 12.81
N GLY A 290 2.96 -32.50 13.74
CA GLY A 290 3.88 -31.36 13.88
C GLY A 290 3.82 -30.36 12.72
N ASN A 291 2.83 -30.49 11.82
CA ASN A 291 2.64 -29.52 10.75
C ASN A 291 2.36 -28.16 11.35
N LYS A 292 3.02 -27.15 10.83
CA LYS A 292 2.85 -25.78 11.29
C LYS A 292 2.72 -24.85 10.11
N PHE A 293 1.63 -24.09 10.08
CA PHE A 293 1.37 -23.10 9.05
C PHE A 293 1.44 -21.71 9.65
N THR A 294 2.35 -20.89 9.15
CA THR A 294 2.56 -19.54 9.65
C THR A 294 2.44 -18.51 8.52
N HIS A 295 2.14 -17.28 8.90
CA HIS A 295 2.09 -16.18 7.94
C HIS A 295 3.37 -16.14 7.10
N GLY A 296 3.19 -16.14 5.77
CA GLY A 296 4.22 -16.06 4.75
C GLY A 296 4.89 -17.36 4.37
N ASP A 297 4.49 -18.51 4.92
CA ASP A 297 4.97 -19.80 4.44
C ASP A 297 4.47 -20.02 3.00
N LYS A 298 5.28 -20.74 2.22
CA LYS A 298 4.89 -21.20 0.88
C LYS A 298 3.97 -22.39 1.00
N ILE A 299 2.95 -22.42 0.16
CA ILE A 299 1.97 -23.51 0.10
C ILE A 299 1.52 -23.71 -1.33
N ASP A 300 1.39 -24.96 -1.75
CA ASP A 300 0.78 -25.30 -3.03
C ASP A 300 -0.73 -25.49 -2.80
N VAL A 301 -1.55 -24.88 -3.65
CA VAL A 301 -3.01 -24.87 -3.49
C VAL A 301 -3.70 -25.04 -4.85
N TYR A 302 -4.86 -25.69 -4.83
CA TYR A 302 -5.74 -25.82 -5.99
C TYR A 302 -6.86 -24.79 -5.90
N ILE A 303 -7.20 -24.17 -7.04
CA ILE A 303 -8.39 -23.30 -7.13
C ILE A 303 -9.64 -24.17 -7.05
N GLY A 304 -10.46 -23.92 -6.08
CA GLY A 304 -11.75 -24.61 -5.85
C GLY A 304 -12.94 -23.79 -6.34
N GLU A 305 -13.93 -23.67 -5.46
CA GLU A 305 -15.14 -22.89 -5.73
C GLU A 305 -14.88 -21.39 -5.74
N ILE A 306 -15.55 -20.68 -6.64
CA ILE A 306 -15.43 -19.22 -6.78
C ILE A 306 -16.82 -18.59 -6.65
N SER A 307 -16.96 -17.69 -5.68
CA SER A 307 -18.11 -16.79 -5.55
C SER A 307 -17.76 -15.43 -6.15
N GLU A 308 -18.23 -15.16 -7.36
CA GLU A 308 -17.92 -13.90 -8.06
C GLU A 308 -18.47 -12.68 -7.34
N LEU A 309 -19.74 -12.75 -6.92
CA LEU A 309 -20.43 -11.63 -6.29
C LEU A 309 -19.82 -11.27 -4.92
N GLU A 310 -19.32 -12.28 -4.21
CA GLU A 310 -18.66 -12.07 -2.92
C GLU A 310 -17.15 -11.78 -3.07
N GLY A 311 -16.59 -11.97 -4.28
CA GLY A 311 -15.16 -11.84 -4.53
C GLY A 311 -14.32 -12.86 -3.76
N LYS A 312 -14.85 -14.08 -3.54
CA LYS A 312 -14.20 -15.14 -2.74
C LYS A 312 -13.75 -16.31 -3.60
N ILE A 313 -12.58 -16.83 -3.27
CA ILE A 313 -12.00 -18.03 -3.88
C ILE A 313 -11.73 -19.02 -2.76
N SER A 314 -12.37 -20.21 -2.83
CA SER A 314 -12.05 -21.34 -1.97
C SER A 314 -10.86 -22.10 -2.56
N LEU A 315 -9.96 -22.52 -1.69
CA LEU A 315 -8.75 -23.24 -2.07
C LEU A 315 -8.77 -24.63 -1.43
N TYR A 316 -8.13 -25.58 -2.10
CA TYR A 316 -7.85 -26.94 -1.61
C TYR A 316 -6.34 -27.15 -1.49
N TYR A 317 -5.95 -28.03 -0.58
CA TYR A 317 -4.55 -28.40 -0.34
C TYR A 317 -4.10 -29.55 -1.24
#